data_e4ce3fa56ca50a42d8b4ac00a91c0806
#
_entry.id   e4ce3fa56ca50a42d8b4ac00a91c0806
#
_cell.length_a   1.000
_cell.length_b   1.000
_cell.length_c   1.000
_cell.angle_alpha   90.00
_cell.angle_beta   90.00
_cell.angle_gamma   90.00
#
_symmetry.space_group_name_H-M   'P 1'
#
loop_
_entity.id
_entity.type
_entity.pdbx_description
1 polymer ?
#
loop_
_entity_poly.entity_id
_entity_poly.type
_entity_poly.pdbx_seq_one_letter_code
_entity_poly.pdbx_strand_id
1 'polypeptide(L)' 'MKPKMTKAEIQEALEGVGAIAEMCVVFYHAALDAGANKYEAAELTRVYIAALFTGRDGITEREQNA' A
#
# COMPACT_ATOMS: atom_id res chain seq x y z
N MET A 1 1.02 -23.82 -14.68
CA MET A 1 2.34 -23.76 -14.36
C MET A 1 2.66 -22.87 -13.21
N LYS A 2 3.47 -23.28 -12.36
CA LYS A 2 3.80 -22.56 -11.19
C LYS A 2 5.06 -21.81 -11.32
N PRO A 3 5.12 -20.60 -10.88
CA PRO A 3 6.36 -19.87 -10.92
C PRO A 3 7.35 -20.52 -9.98
N LYS A 4 8.61 -20.45 -10.35
CA LYS A 4 9.62 -20.97 -9.52
C LYS A 4 10.40 -19.82 -8.97
N MET A 5 10.21 -19.55 -7.71
CA MET A 5 10.92 -18.48 -7.06
C MET A 5 12.03 -19.07 -6.21
N THR A 6 13.17 -18.44 -6.22
CA THR A 6 14.26 -18.85 -5.37
C THR A 6 13.97 -18.41 -3.95
N LYS A 7 14.71 -18.93 -3.01
CA LYS A 7 14.56 -18.55 -1.63
C LYS A 7 14.83 -17.06 -1.45
N ALA A 8 15.81 -16.55 -2.16
CA ALA A 8 16.13 -15.13 -2.07
C ALA A 8 14.96 -14.28 -2.55
N GLU A 9 14.30 -14.70 -3.62
CA GLU A 9 13.18 -13.96 -4.15
C GLU A 9 12.00 -13.97 -3.19
N ILE A 10 11.76 -15.12 -2.57
CA ILE A 10 10.69 -15.23 -1.61
C ILE A 10 10.97 -14.33 -0.41
N GLN A 11 12.21 -14.33 0.04
CA GLN A 11 12.59 -13.51 1.17
C GLN A 11 12.39 -12.04 0.85
N GLU A 12 12.81 -11.63 -0.33
CA GLU A 12 12.63 -10.26 -0.75
C GLU A 12 11.16 -9.88 -0.78
N ALA A 13 10.33 -10.77 -1.31
CA ALA A 13 8.90 -10.51 -1.38
C ALA A 13 8.31 -10.37 0.01
N LEU A 14 8.74 -11.23 0.92
CA LEU A 14 8.23 -11.17 2.29
C LEU A 14 8.65 -9.89 2.99
N GLU A 15 9.87 -9.45 2.74
CA GLU A 15 10.34 -8.21 3.33
C GLU A 15 9.53 -7.03 2.81
N GLY A 16 9.22 -7.05 1.51
CA GLY A 16 8.40 -6.00 0.93
C GLY A 16 7.01 -5.98 1.52
N VAL A 17 6.42 -7.16 1.69
CA VAL A 17 5.10 -7.24 2.29
C VAL A 17 5.13 -6.74 3.73
N GLY A 18 6.20 -7.08 4.46
CA GLY A 18 6.33 -6.62 5.83
C GLY A 18 6.39 -5.11 5.92
N ALA A 19 7.16 -4.50 5.03
CA ALA A 19 7.26 -3.04 5.03
C ALA A 19 5.92 -2.40 4.72
N ILE A 20 5.17 -2.98 3.79
CA ILE A 20 3.85 -2.46 3.46
C ILE A 20 2.92 -2.59 4.63
N ALA A 21 2.97 -3.72 5.32
CA ALA A 21 2.12 -3.93 6.47
C ALA A 21 2.41 -2.90 7.56
N GLU A 22 3.69 -2.62 7.76
CA GLU A 22 4.06 -1.61 8.75
C GLU A 22 3.54 -0.24 8.37
N MET A 23 3.63 0.10 7.09
CA MET A 23 3.11 1.37 6.62
C MET A 23 1.60 1.46 6.85
N CYS A 24 0.90 0.37 6.62
CA CYS A 24 -0.54 0.35 6.85
C CYS A 24 -0.87 0.63 8.31
N VAL A 25 -0.14 0.00 9.22
CA VAL A 25 -0.39 0.19 10.63
C VAL A 25 -0.10 1.61 11.05
N VAL A 26 1.04 2.14 10.61
CA VAL A 26 1.42 3.49 10.95
C VAL A 26 0.39 4.49 10.41
N PHE A 27 -0.02 4.30 9.17
CA PHE A 27 -0.97 5.22 8.57
C PHE A 27 -2.32 5.14 9.28
N TYR A 28 -2.75 3.92 9.61
CA TYR A 28 -4.01 3.71 10.29
C TYR A 28 -4.02 4.45 11.64
N HIS A 29 -2.96 4.28 12.40
CA HIS A 29 -2.88 4.94 13.69
C HIS A 29 -2.79 6.45 13.55
N ALA A 30 -2.09 6.92 12.55
CA ALA A 30 -2.01 8.35 12.31
C ALA A 30 -3.39 8.91 11.98
N ALA A 31 -4.17 8.17 11.22
CA ALA A 31 -5.52 8.60 10.89
C ALA A 31 -6.39 8.69 12.14
N LEU A 32 -6.27 7.69 13.02
CA LEU A 32 -7.01 7.71 14.27
C LEU A 32 -6.60 8.91 15.12
N ASP A 33 -5.30 9.16 15.19
CA ASP A 33 -4.81 10.29 15.97
C ASP A 33 -5.31 11.62 15.42
N ALA A 34 -5.51 11.66 14.11
CA ALA A 34 -6.00 12.87 13.47
C ALA A 34 -7.50 13.06 13.63
N GLY A 35 -8.18 12.08 14.22
CA GLY A 35 -9.59 12.23 14.50
C GLY A 35 -10.51 11.33 13.72
N ALA A 36 -9.98 10.49 12.86
CA ALA A 36 -10.82 9.58 12.10
C ALA A 36 -11.29 8.45 13.02
N ASN A 37 -12.48 7.94 12.75
CA ASN A 37 -12.93 6.76 13.48
C ASN A 37 -12.33 5.53 12.80
N LYS A 38 -12.59 4.36 13.35
CA LYS A 38 -11.99 3.14 12.84
C LYS A 38 -12.32 2.88 11.39
N TYR A 39 -13.57 3.10 11.02
CA TYR A 39 -13.97 2.86 9.64
C TYR A 39 -13.32 3.84 8.70
N GLU A 40 -13.26 5.10 9.11
CA GLU A 40 -12.62 6.11 8.30
C GLU A 40 -11.14 5.84 8.17
N ALA A 41 -10.51 5.45 9.28
CA ALA A 41 -9.08 5.18 9.27
C ALA A 41 -8.77 3.99 8.36
N ALA A 42 -9.60 2.96 8.42
CA ALA A 42 -9.40 1.79 7.57
C ALA A 42 -9.56 2.15 6.10
N GLU A 43 -10.57 2.95 5.80
CA GLU A 43 -10.80 3.36 4.43
C GLU A 43 -9.68 4.23 3.91
N LEU A 44 -9.22 5.18 4.72
CA LEU A 44 -8.12 6.03 4.34
C LEU A 44 -6.85 5.22 4.11
N THR A 45 -6.61 4.24 4.97
CA THR A 45 -5.44 3.40 4.83
C THR A 45 -5.50 2.63 3.52
N ARG A 46 -6.66 2.07 3.21
CA ARG A 46 -6.83 1.30 1.99
C ARG A 46 -6.57 2.17 0.76
N VAL A 47 -7.14 3.35 0.76
CA VAL A 47 -6.97 4.27 -0.36
C VAL A 47 -5.53 4.71 -0.49
N TYR A 48 -4.89 5.00 0.62
CA TYR A 48 -3.51 5.43 0.61
C TYR A 48 -2.58 4.36 0.03
N ILE A 49 -2.76 3.13 0.50
CA ILE A 49 -1.92 2.04 0.03
C ILE A 49 -2.17 1.76 -1.44
N ALA A 50 -3.42 1.79 -1.86
CA ALA A 50 -3.74 1.58 -3.26
C ALA A 50 -3.11 2.67 -4.11
N ALA A 51 -3.12 3.89 -3.65
CA ALA A 51 -2.53 5.00 -4.38
C ALA A 51 -1.02 4.84 -4.50
N LEU A 52 -0.38 4.31 -3.46
CA LEU A 52 1.05 4.11 -3.52
C LEU A 52 1.42 3.09 -4.60
N PHE A 53 0.63 2.04 -4.72
CA PHE A 53 0.95 1.01 -5.68
C PHE A 53 0.59 1.37 -7.11
N THR A 54 -0.52 2.04 -7.30
CA THR A 54 -0.97 2.35 -8.65
C THR A 54 -0.94 3.83 -8.96
N GLY A 55 -0.67 4.63 -7.94
CA GLY A 55 -0.80 6.06 -8.09
C GLY A 55 0.11 6.64 -9.13
N ARG A 56 1.32 6.10 -9.19
CA ARG A 56 2.27 6.62 -10.14
C ARG A 56 1.76 6.48 -11.56
N ASP A 57 1.30 5.28 -11.88
CA ASP A 57 0.77 5.04 -13.20
C ASP A 57 -0.55 5.76 -13.39
N GLY A 58 -1.37 5.76 -12.37
CA GLY A 58 -2.65 6.45 -12.45
C GLY A 58 -2.49 7.92 -12.67
N ILE A 59 -1.54 8.53 -11.98
CA ILE A 59 -1.32 9.95 -12.11
C ILE A 59 -0.80 10.26 -13.51
N THR A 60 0.12 9.44 -14.00
CA THR A 60 0.67 9.63 -15.31
C THR A 60 -0.41 9.53 -16.37
N GLU A 61 -1.26 8.54 -16.24
CA GLU A 61 -2.35 8.37 -17.20
C GLU A 61 -3.28 9.56 -17.18
N ARG A 62 -3.54 10.06 -16.00
CA ARG A 62 -4.43 11.18 -15.89
C ARG A 62 -3.84 12.41 -16.54
N GLU A 63 -2.56 12.59 -16.38
CA GLU A 63 -1.91 13.71 -17.01
C GLU A 63 -1.94 13.59 -18.53
N GLN A 64 -1.78 12.40 -19.01
CA GLN A 64 -1.81 12.19 -20.46
C GLN A 64 -3.19 12.44 -21.01
N ASN A 65 -4.20 12.08 -20.25
CA ASN A 65 -5.56 12.26 -20.68
C ASN A 65 -6.01 13.69 -20.59
N ALA A 66 -5.38 14.41 -19.71
CA ALA A 66 -5.73 15.82 -19.58
C ALA A 66 -5.10 16.63 -20.67
#